data_f18220ee9bf11e4cbd4af236bb319146
#
_entry.id   f18220ee9bf11e4cbd4af236bb319146
#
_cell.length_a   1.000
_cell.length_b   1.000
_cell.length_c   1.000
_cell.angle_alpha   90.00
_cell.angle_beta   90.00
_cell.angle_gamma   90.00
#
_symmetry.space_group_name_H-M   'P 1'
#
loop_
_entity.id
_entity.type
_entity.pdbx_description
1 polymer ?
#
loop_
_entity_poly.entity_id
_entity_poly.type
_entity_poly.pdbx_seq_one_letter_code
_entity_poly.pdbx_strand_id
1 'polypeptide(L)'
;MNRLSIATFLFACVASPLAYADNWQPLTGADTLQKFVSGATAEIELKPGVTAVGKYNADGTAEIEAWNETFRRTWSVKGEDQVCYSDVETNCFSFEQNLDDSAEFRARNVATGEVFMFRVTDAEAGTFTRETPPDNEGGFGSPSAAEVAAALSDPNTNMGTMNFQFDYIGYDGNIPGASSTNAKRMLFQPSLPYKLTDTTNLFIRPAIPVIFSQDVPQQGGGFSAEGIDFGDISFDASLGKTLPGGIVLLGGVAGTLPTATNDSLGLDQWLLGPEAAVAMVRPWGVVGALVSHQWDVAGEDDYDTSITGGQYFYAFNLKDGWQINAAPTFSYNHKASSGNEWAFPLAVGVSKTTFIGGRPWKFGLQYWHYIESPDNFGPDFQVRFTVSPVVKLPW
;
A
#
# COMPACT_ATOMS: atom_id res chain seq x y z
N MET A 1 31.87 -23.42 86.15
CA MET A 1 32.21 -22.37 85.12
C MET A 1 31.55 -22.84 83.86
N ASN A 2 30.29 -22.43 83.66
CA ASN A 2 29.46 -22.82 82.53
C ASN A 2 29.27 -21.67 81.63
N ARG A 3 29.65 -21.83 80.34
CA ARG A 3 29.34 -20.85 79.26
C ARG A 3 27.97 -21.19 78.67
N LEU A 4 27.06 -20.23 78.76
CA LEU A 4 25.76 -20.24 78.09
C LEU A 4 25.99 -19.83 76.64
N SER A 5 25.61 -20.64 75.68
CA SER A 5 25.51 -20.29 74.27
C SER A 5 24.09 -19.79 73.92
N ILE A 6 24.02 -18.57 73.52
CA ILE A 6 22.78 -17.95 73.02
C ILE A 6 22.64 -18.32 71.53
N ALA A 7 21.62 -19.13 71.23
CA ALA A 7 21.21 -19.42 69.85
C ALA A 7 20.28 -18.33 69.37
N THR A 8 20.79 -17.54 68.37
CA THR A 8 19.99 -16.50 67.64
C THR A 8 19.14 -17.21 66.59
N PHE A 9 17.83 -17.21 66.73
CA PHE A 9 16.88 -17.63 65.73
C PHE A 9 16.70 -16.44 64.74
N LEU A 10 17.24 -16.58 63.54
CA LEU A 10 16.91 -15.74 62.40
C LEU A 10 15.58 -16.24 61.80
N PHE A 11 14.51 -15.48 61.97
CA PHE A 11 13.30 -15.61 61.22
C PHE A 11 13.56 -15.05 59.80
N ALA A 12 13.77 -15.92 58.83
CA ALA A 12 13.72 -15.55 57.43
C ALA A 12 12.24 -15.38 57.03
N CYS A 13 11.75 -14.15 56.96
CA CYS A 13 10.53 -13.82 56.25
C CYS A 13 10.76 -14.11 54.75
N VAL A 14 10.32 -15.27 54.31
CA VAL A 14 10.13 -15.53 52.88
C VAL A 14 8.90 -14.72 52.47
N ALA A 15 9.12 -13.54 51.92
CA ALA A 15 8.10 -12.83 51.16
C ALA A 15 7.85 -13.65 49.90
N SER A 16 6.79 -14.45 49.90
CA SER A 16 6.22 -15.01 48.69
C SER A 16 5.84 -13.81 47.78
N PRO A 17 6.28 -13.74 46.54
CA PRO A 17 5.70 -12.78 45.63
C PRO A 17 4.21 -13.13 45.54
N LEU A 18 3.36 -12.19 45.92
CA LEU A 18 1.96 -12.22 45.56
C LEU A 18 1.94 -12.26 44.02
N ALA A 19 1.79 -13.46 43.48
CA ALA A 19 1.38 -13.63 42.11
C ALA A 19 0.02 -12.93 42.04
N TYR A 20 -0.03 -11.77 41.36
CA TYR A 20 -1.29 -11.22 40.89
C TYR A 20 -1.92 -12.36 40.09
N ALA A 21 -2.97 -12.96 40.60
CA ALA A 21 -3.78 -13.91 39.85
C ALA A 21 -4.25 -13.13 38.60
N ASP A 22 -3.80 -13.58 37.46
CA ASP A 22 -4.26 -13.02 36.18
C ASP A 22 -5.74 -13.41 36.08
N ASN A 23 -6.66 -12.45 36.24
CA ASN A 23 -8.11 -12.68 36.28
C ASN A 23 -8.68 -13.04 34.90
N TRP A 24 -7.89 -13.70 34.08
CA TRP A 24 -8.24 -14.10 32.70
C TRP A 24 -8.36 -15.62 32.62
N GLN A 25 -9.49 -16.07 32.07
CA GLN A 25 -9.76 -17.49 31.83
C GLN A 25 -9.62 -17.80 30.34
N PRO A 26 -8.74 -18.73 29.93
CA PRO A 26 -8.67 -19.18 28.56
C PRO A 26 -10.00 -19.75 28.05
N LEU A 27 -10.40 -19.33 26.82
CA LEU A 27 -11.46 -20.01 26.08
C LEU A 27 -10.85 -21.25 25.43
N THR A 28 -11.31 -22.42 25.85
CA THR A 28 -10.85 -23.72 25.36
C THR A 28 -12.01 -24.58 24.91
N GLY A 29 -11.73 -25.54 24.04
CA GLY A 29 -12.71 -26.43 23.43
C GLY A 29 -13.05 -25.96 21.99
N ALA A 30 -12.83 -26.83 21.02
CA ALA A 30 -13.07 -26.52 19.61
C ALA A 30 -14.50 -26.03 19.35
N ASP A 31 -15.51 -26.69 19.95
CA ASP A 31 -16.92 -26.30 19.84
C ASP A 31 -17.22 -24.95 20.48
N THR A 32 -16.53 -24.61 21.57
CA THR A 32 -16.67 -23.33 22.26
C THR A 32 -16.14 -22.20 21.39
N LEU A 33 -14.93 -22.34 20.83
CA LEU A 33 -14.31 -21.37 19.94
C LEU A 33 -15.11 -21.23 18.63
N GLN A 34 -15.59 -22.34 18.08
CA GLN A 34 -16.43 -22.31 16.89
C GLN A 34 -17.71 -21.49 17.12
N LYS A 35 -18.39 -21.69 18.24
CA LYS A 35 -19.59 -20.93 18.62
C LYS A 35 -19.29 -19.46 18.93
N PHE A 36 -18.13 -19.19 19.53
CA PHE A 36 -17.71 -17.83 19.89
C PHE A 36 -17.46 -16.95 18.67
N VAL A 37 -16.88 -17.52 17.60
CA VAL A 37 -16.54 -16.75 16.38
C VAL A 37 -17.65 -16.81 15.32
N SER A 38 -18.39 -17.92 15.21
CA SER A 38 -19.39 -18.14 14.17
C SER A 38 -20.56 -17.16 14.31
N GLY A 39 -20.79 -16.36 13.27
CA GLY A 39 -21.80 -15.31 13.25
C GLY A 39 -21.41 -14.01 13.95
N ALA A 40 -20.18 -13.94 14.49
CA ALA A 40 -19.70 -12.76 15.21
C ALA A 40 -19.49 -11.57 14.26
N THR A 41 -19.74 -10.37 14.80
CA THR A 41 -19.40 -9.09 14.17
C THR A 41 -18.43 -8.36 15.09
N ALA A 42 -17.29 -7.93 14.54
CA ALA A 42 -16.29 -7.14 15.25
C ALA A 42 -16.27 -5.71 14.72
N GLU A 43 -16.48 -4.72 15.59
CA GLU A 43 -16.38 -3.31 15.26
C GLU A 43 -15.16 -2.72 15.98
N ILE A 44 -14.24 -2.17 15.22
CA ILE A 44 -12.97 -1.66 15.75
C ILE A 44 -12.74 -0.26 15.22
N GLU A 45 -12.66 0.72 16.11
CA GLU A 45 -12.22 2.05 15.73
C GLU A 45 -10.69 2.04 15.53
N LEU A 46 -10.26 2.17 14.27
CA LEU A 46 -8.85 2.19 13.88
C LEU A 46 -8.20 3.54 14.19
N LYS A 47 -8.97 4.61 14.02
CA LYS A 47 -8.65 5.99 14.40
C LYS A 47 -9.95 6.79 14.44
N PRO A 48 -9.99 8.00 15.02
CA PRO A 48 -11.19 8.83 15.05
C PRO A 48 -11.87 8.94 13.68
N GLY A 49 -13.10 8.44 13.59
CA GLY A 49 -13.92 8.44 12.37
C GLY A 49 -13.61 7.38 11.33
N VAL A 50 -12.77 6.39 11.64
CA VAL A 50 -12.51 5.22 10.79
C VAL A 50 -12.70 3.95 11.60
N THR A 51 -13.78 3.23 11.30
CA THR A 51 -14.11 1.94 11.94
C THR A 51 -13.88 0.81 10.94
N ALA A 52 -13.26 -0.27 11.39
CA ALA A 52 -13.28 -1.54 10.69
C ALA A 52 -14.48 -2.36 11.22
N VAL A 53 -15.18 -3.03 10.31
CA VAL A 53 -16.30 -3.92 10.65
C VAL A 53 -15.99 -5.30 10.08
N GLY A 54 -15.74 -6.26 10.96
CA GLY A 54 -15.48 -7.66 10.60
C GLY A 54 -16.71 -8.53 10.84
N LYS A 55 -17.12 -9.31 9.85
CA LYS A 55 -18.20 -10.31 9.92
C LYS A 55 -17.65 -11.70 9.73
N TYR A 56 -17.91 -12.60 10.65
CA TYR A 56 -17.40 -13.98 10.66
C TYR A 56 -18.55 -14.97 10.42
N ASN A 57 -18.63 -15.52 9.23
CA ASN A 57 -19.71 -16.40 8.82
C ASN A 57 -19.51 -17.84 9.36
N ALA A 58 -20.62 -18.55 9.56
CA ALA A 58 -20.59 -19.92 10.07
C ALA A 58 -19.95 -20.93 9.09
N ASP A 59 -19.80 -20.57 7.83
CA ASP A 59 -19.15 -21.38 6.79
C ASP A 59 -17.60 -21.28 6.80
N GLY A 60 -17.01 -20.52 7.73
CA GLY A 60 -15.57 -20.32 7.83
C GLY A 60 -15.05 -19.19 6.95
N THR A 61 -15.92 -18.38 6.38
CA THR A 61 -15.53 -17.14 5.69
C THR A 61 -15.63 -15.94 6.62
N ALA A 62 -14.84 -14.89 6.35
CA ALA A 62 -14.95 -13.61 7.04
C ALA A 62 -14.71 -12.46 6.06
N GLU A 63 -15.41 -11.35 6.28
CA GLU A 63 -15.26 -10.11 5.53
C GLU A 63 -15.00 -8.96 6.50
N ILE A 64 -13.99 -8.16 6.22
CA ILE A 64 -13.65 -6.99 7.02
C ILE A 64 -13.71 -5.77 6.13
N GLU A 65 -14.58 -4.83 6.45
CA GLU A 65 -14.74 -3.56 5.76
C GLU A 65 -13.91 -2.48 6.46
N ALA A 66 -12.95 -1.88 5.75
CA ALA A 66 -12.15 -0.75 6.24
C ALA A 66 -11.60 0.07 5.07
N TRP A 67 -11.48 1.39 5.20
CA TRP A 67 -10.94 2.32 4.17
C TRP A 67 -11.57 2.17 2.78
N ASN A 68 -12.90 1.97 2.71
CA ASN A 68 -13.66 1.73 1.49
C ASN A 68 -13.36 0.38 0.79
N GLU A 69 -12.56 -0.50 1.42
CA GLU A 69 -12.20 -1.82 0.88
C GLU A 69 -12.82 -2.95 1.71
N THR A 70 -13.05 -4.10 1.07
CA THR A 70 -13.52 -5.34 1.71
C THR A 70 -12.41 -6.39 1.66
N PHE A 71 -11.86 -6.70 2.83
CA PHE A 71 -10.86 -7.74 3.01
C PHE A 71 -11.56 -9.07 3.28
N ARG A 72 -11.27 -10.09 2.45
CA ARG A 72 -11.87 -11.42 2.58
C ARG A 72 -10.87 -12.38 3.15
N ARG A 73 -11.30 -13.15 4.15
CA ARG A 73 -10.49 -14.17 4.84
C ARG A 73 -11.26 -15.48 4.93
N THR A 74 -10.52 -16.54 5.21
CA THR A 74 -11.09 -17.74 5.81
C THR A 74 -10.69 -17.82 7.28
N TRP A 75 -11.53 -18.44 8.12
CA TRP A 75 -11.21 -18.71 9.50
C TRP A 75 -11.52 -20.15 9.87
N SER A 76 -10.76 -20.69 10.83
CA SER A 76 -10.96 -22.04 11.33
C SER A 76 -10.44 -22.18 12.75
N VAL A 77 -11.03 -23.07 13.51
CA VAL A 77 -10.51 -23.46 14.81
C VAL A 77 -9.38 -24.47 14.62
N LYS A 78 -8.26 -24.25 15.30
CA LYS A 78 -7.09 -25.12 15.29
C LYS A 78 -6.83 -25.65 16.69
N GLY A 79 -6.90 -26.97 16.85
CA GLY A 79 -6.79 -27.61 18.16
C GLY A 79 -7.97 -27.23 19.07
N GLU A 80 -7.67 -27.07 20.36
CA GLU A 80 -8.65 -26.78 21.42
C GLU A 80 -8.59 -25.32 21.90
N ASP A 81 -7.66 -24.50 21.37
CA ASP A 81 -7.29 -23.22 21.99
C ASP A 81 -7.02 -22.08 21.01
N GLN A 82 -7.11 -22.31 19.70
CA GLN A 82 -6.75 -21.31 18.70
C GLN A 82 -7.82 -21.13 17.63
N VAL A 83 -7.99 -19.90 17.18
CA VAL A 83 -8.70 -19.55 15.93
C VAL A 83 -7.70 -18.93 14.97
N CYS A 84 -7.62 -19.48 13.77
CA CYS A 84 -6.70 -19.01 12.74
C CYS A 84 -7.47 -18.34 11.61
N TYR A 85 -6.94 -17.23 11.14
CA TYR A 85 -7.45 -16.47 9.99
C TYR A 85 -6.43 -16.54 8.86
N SER A 86 -6.87 -16.78 7.65
CA SER A 86 -6.00 -16.94 6.48
C SER A 86 -6.52 -16.13 5.30
N ASP A 87 -5.63 -15.32 4.73
CA ASP A 87 -5.74 -14.67 3.42
C ASP A 87 -4.36 -14.65 2.76
N VAL A 88 -3.64 -13.53 2.78
CA VAL A 88 -2.24 -13.41 2.29
C VAL A 88 -1.28 -14.18 3.21
N GLU A 89 -1.57 -14.16 4.49
CA GLU A 89 -0.84 -14.89 5.53
C GLU A 89 -1.82 -15.53 6.53
N THR A 90 -1.31 -16.44 7.37
CA THR A 90 -2.11 -17.08 8.42
C THR A 90 -1.70 -16.55 9.78
N ASN A 91 -2.67 -15.98 10.50
CA ASN A 91 -2.52 -15.50 11.86
C ASN A 91 -3.45 -16.30 12.80
N CYS A 92 -2.89 -16.81 13.89
CA CYS A 92 -3.63 -17.58 14.88
C CYS A 92 -3.68 -16.83 16.22
N PHE A 93 -4.83 -16.90 16.87
CA PHE A 93 -5.10 -16.22 18.14
C PHE A 93 -5.66 -17.20 19.17
N SER A 94 -5.21 -17.09 20.41
CA SER A 94 -5.89 -17.63 21.58
C SER A 94 -6.74 -16.55 22.23
N PHE A 95 -7.84 -16.95 22.87
CA PHE A 95 -8.80 -16.04 23.48
C PHE A 95 -8.90 -16.29 24.97
N GLU A 96 -9.08 -15.23 25.74
CA GLU A 96 -9.28 -15.29 27.17
C GLU A 96 -10.39 -14.31 27.58
N GLN A 97 -11.22 -14.70 28.55
CA GLN A 97 -12.31 -13.89 29.10
C GLN A 97 -11.91 -13.35 30.47
N ASN A 98 -12.23 -12.09 30.75
CA ASN A 98 -12.02 -11.51 32.07
C ASN A 98 -13.03 -12.11 33.08
N LEU A 99 -12.53 -12.60 34.21
CA LEU A 99 -13.38 -13.17 35.26
C LEU A 99 -14.16 -12.12 36.07
N ASP A 100 -13.66 -10.88 36.10
CA ASP A 100 -14.32 -9.77 36.81
C ASP A 100 -15.35 -9.07 35.91
N ASP A 101 -15.19 -9.13 34.57
CA ASP A 101 -16.12 -8.60 33.61
C ASP A 101 -16.30 -9.56 32.44
N SER A 102 -17.39 -10.31 32.48
CA SER A 102 -17.68 -11.36 31.48
C SER A 102 -17.90 -10.83 30.05
N ALA A 103 -18.03 -9.53 29.86
CA ALA A 103 -18.11 -8.90 28.56
C ALA A 103 -16.74 -8.52 27.98
N GLU A 104 -15.69 -8.55 28.80
CA GLU A 104 -14.34 -8.19 28.39
C GLU A 104 -13.52 -9.43 28.00
N PHE A 105 -12.86 -9.36 26.85
CA PHE A 105 -12.05 -10.43 26.30
C PHE A 105 -10.70 -9.89 25.83
N ARG A 106 -9.72 -10.78 25.76
CA ARG A 106 -8.45 -10.51 25.06
C ARG A 106 -8.13 -11.62 24.07
N ALA A 107 -7.64 -11.22 22.90
CA ALA A 107 -7.06 -12.11 21.91
C ALA A 107 -5.54 -11.96 21.95
N ARG A 108 -4.82 -13.06 21.99
CA ARG A 108 -3.35 -13.08 21.93
C ARG A 108 -2.92 -13.70 20.61
N ASN A 109 -2.15 -12.97 19.82
CA ASN A 109 -1.50 -13.53 18.63
C ASN A 109 -0.47 -14.58 19.07
N VAL A 110 -0.64 -15.81 18.58
CA VAL A 110 0.20 -16.95 18.99
C VAL A 110 1.65 -16.80 18.52
N ALA A 111 1.88 -16.16 17.38
CA ALA A 111 3.22 -16.00 16.79
C ALA A 111 4.00 -14.83 17.41
N THR A 112 3.34 -13.70 17.65
CA THR A 112 4.00 -12.47 18.13
C THR A 112 3.86 -12.27 19.64
N GLY A 113 2.87 -12.93 20.28
CA GLY A 113 2.51 -12.71 21.68
C GLY A 113 1.73 -11.42 21.93
N GLU A 114 1.43 -10.65 20.91
CA GLU A 114 0.69 -9.40 20.99
C GLU A 114 -0.74 -9.65 21.50
N VAL A 115 -1.23 -8.75 22.35
CA VAL A 115 -2.53 -8.88 23.02
C VAL A 115 -3.46 -7.76 22.58
N PHE A 116 -4.66 -8.13 22.18
CA PHE A 116 -5.74 -7.25 21.75
C PHE A 116 -6.92 -7.36 22.71
N MET A 117 -7.33 -6.23 23.29
CA MET A 117 -8.50 -6.17 24.18
C MET A 117 -9.75 -5.84 23.38
N PHE A 118 -10.89 -6.47 23.72
CA PHE A 118 -12.18 -6.17 23.10
C PHE A 118 -13.34 -6.50 24.06
N ARG A 119 -14.51 -5.92 23.81
CA ARG A 119 -15.73 -6.17 24.55
C ARG A 119 -16.80 -6.79 23.68
N VAL A 120 -17.56 -7.71 24.24
CA VAL A 120 -18.82 -8.17 23.66
C VAL A 120 -19.90 -7.20 24.08
N THR A 121 -20.46 -6.44 23.12
CA THR A 121 -21.48 -5.41 23.38
C THR A 121 -22.89 -5.95 23.22
N ASP A 122 -23.07 -6.98 22.43
CA ASP A 122 -24.33 -7.70 22.26
C ASP A 122 -24.04 -9.21 22.16
N ALA A 123 -24.27 -9.93 23.24
CA ALA A 123 -24.01 -11.37 23.32
C ALA A 123 -25.01 -12.19 22.46
N GLU A 124 -26.22 -11.69 22.18
CA GLU A 124 -27.20 -12.36 21.32
C GLU A 124 -26.89 -12.15 19.83
N ALA A 125 -26.39 -10.94 19.46
CA ALA A 125 -25.95 -10.63 18.11
C ALA A 125 -24.48 -11.00 17.84
N GLY A 126 -23.70 -11.43 18.86
CA GLY A 126 -22.27 -11.74 18.72
C GLY A 126 -21.41 -10.54 18.32
N THR A 127 -21.80 -9.32 18.73
CA THR A 127 -21.08 -8.10 18.34
C THR A 127 -19.96 -7.79 19.35
N PHE A 128 -18.75 -7.57 18.83
CA PHE A 128 -17.57 -7.19 19.62
C PHE A 128 -17.15 -5.77 19.28
N THR A 129 -16.79 -4.98 20.29
CA THR A 129 -16.22 -3.63 20.07
C THR A 129 -14.86 -3.54 20.73
N ARG A 130 -13.96 -2.78 20.12
CA ARG A 130 -12.64 -2.47 20.65
C ARG A 130 -12.55 -0.99 20.99
N GLU A 131 -12.23 -0.69 22.25
CA GLU A 131 -12.18 0.68 22.76
C GLU A 131 -10.86 1.41 22.50
N THR A 132 -9.78 0.69 22.18
CA THR A 132 -8.46 1.30 21.98
C THR A 132 -7.95 1.03 20.57
N PRO A 133 -7.63 2.08 19.76
CA PRO A 133 -6.99 1.86 18.47
C PRO A 133 -5.65 1.16 18.70
N PRO A 134 -5.34 0.10 17.96
CA PRO A 134 -4.02 -0.49 18.03
C PRO A 134 -3.01 0.46 17.38
N ASP A 135 -1.91 0.72 18.07
CA ASP A 135 -0.72 1.25 17.41
C ASP A 135 -0.11 0.21 16.45
N ASN A 136 -0.65 -1.02 16.47
CA ASN A 136 -0.10 -2.21 15.83
C ASN A 136 -1.09 -2.95 14.95
N GLU A 137 -0.56 -3.66 14.02
CA GLU A 137 -1.06 -4.31 12.84
C GLU A 137 -1.93 -5.54 13.16
N GLY A 138 -3.11 -5.64 12.50
CA GLY A 138 -3.75 -6.93 12.26
C GLY A 138 -4.27 -7.70 13.47
N GLY A 139 -5.08 -7.08 14.32
CA GLY A 139 -5.82 -7.78 15.36
C GLY A 139 -7.06 -8.48 14.82
N PHE A 140 -7.74 -9.23 15.71
CA PHE A 140 -9.08 -9.74 15.46
C PHE A 140 -10.01 -8.59 15.03
N GLY A 141 -10.60 -8.70 13.84
CA GLY A 141 -11.54 -7.71 13.28
C GLY A 141 -10.92 -6.53 12.54
N SER A 142 -9.58 -6.41 12.44
CA SER A 142 -8.92 -5.39 11.61
C SER A 142 -8.06 -6.01 10.51
N PRO A 143 -7.88 -5.36 9.34
CA PRO A 143 -6.99 -5.88 8.31
C PRO A 143 -5.53 -5.85 8.76
N SER A 144 -4.76 -6.84 8.33
CA SER A 144 -3.30 -6.88 8.56
C SER A 144 -2.56 -5.96 7.59
N ALA A 145 -1.31 -5.65 7.89
CA ALA A 145 -0.44 -4.92 6.97
C ALA A 145 -0.23 -5.67 5.65
N ALA A 146 -0.21 -7.00 5.68
CA ALA A 146 -0.09 -7.83 4.48
C ALA A 146 -1.34 -7.76 3.60
N GLU A 147 -2.53 -7.82 4.19
CA GLU A 147 -3.80 -7.66 3.46
C GLU A 147 -3.91 -6.26 2.83
N VAL A 148 -3.57 -5.22 3.59
CA VAL A 148 -3.55 -3.85 3.07
C VAL A 148 -2.51 -3.68 1.97
N ALA A 149 -1.32 -4.27 2.12
CA ALA A 149 -0.28 -4.24 1.08
C ALA A 149 -0.76 -4.90 -0.22
N ALA A 150 -1.44 -6.04 -0.12
CA ALA A 150 -2.03 -6.74 -1.26
C ALA A 150 -3.13 -5.91 -1.93
N ALA A 151 -4.06 -5.35 -1.14
CA ALA A 151 -5.13 -4.49 -1.65
C ALA A 151 -4.60 -3.22 -2.33
N LEU A 152 -3.57 -2.57 -1.77
CA LEU A 152 -2.92 -1.39 -2.38
C LEU A 152 -2.16 -1.71 -3.68
N SER A 153 -1.90 -2.97 -3.95
CA SER A 153 -1.25 -3.41 -5.18
C SER A 153 -2.25 -3.86 -6.25
N ASP A 154 -3.52 -4.07 -5.89
CA ASP A 154 -4.60 -4.34 -6.85
C ASP A 154 -4.90 -3.04 -7.62
N PRO A 155 -4.77 -3.03 -8.96
CA PRO A 155 -5.08 -1.84 -9.76
C PRO A 155 -6.58 -1.46 -9.76
N ASN A 156 -7.46 -2.34 -9.28
CA ASN A 156 -8.90 -2.07 -9.12
C ASN A 156 -9.33 -1.92 -7.64
N THR A 157 -8.40 -1.58 -6.75
CA THR A 157 -8.69 -1.34 -5.32
C THR A 157 -9.66 -0.18 -5.12
N ASN A 158 -10.46 -0.25 -4.05
CA ASN A 158 -11.31 0.87 -3.59
C ASN A 158 -10.58 1.81 -2.62
N MET A 159 -9.33 1.53 -2.30
CA MET A 159 -8.57 2.34 -1.35
C MET A 159 -8.03 3.61 -2.02
N GLY A 160 -8.41 4.77 -1.47
CA GLY A 160 -7.80 6.04 -1.88
C GLY A 160 -6.39 6.18 -1.32
N THR A 161 -5.46 6.67 -2.15
CA THR A 161 -4.07 6.92 -1.73
C THR A 161 -3.57 8.28 -2.19
N MET A 162 -2.73 8.92 -1.38
CA MET A 162 -1.98 10.11 -1.74
C MET A 162 -0.53 9.71 -2.00
N ASN A 163 -0.18 9.44 -3.25
CA ASN A 163 1.16 8.96 -3.60
C ASN A 163 2.12 10.13 -3.82
N PHE A 164 3.19 10.17 -3.04
CA PHE A 164 4.32 11.06 -3.19
C PHE A 164 5.52 10.23 -3.64
N GLN A 165 6.03 10.48 -4.84
CA GLN A 165 7.13 9.74 -5.44
C GLN A 165 8.31 10.72 -5.62
N PHE A 166 9.41 10.47 -4.92
CA PHE A 166 10.62 11.28 -4.99
C PHE A 166 11.64 10.57 -5.87
N ASP A 167 12.00 11.20 -6.97
CA ASP A 167 12.89 10.65 -7.98
C ASP A 167 14.23 11.37 -7.98
N TYR A 168 15.30 10.58 -8.02
CA TYR A 168 16.61 11.02 -8.48
C TYR A 168 16.90 10.28 -9.80
N ILE A 169 17.15 11.04 -10.87
CA ILE A 169 17.38 10.51 -12.23
C ILE A 169 18.78 10.95 -12.67
N GLY A 170 19.65 10.01 -12.99
CA GLY A 170 20.90 10.26 -13.67
C GLY A 170 20.69 10.11 -15.18
N TYR A 171 21.32 10.98 -15.95
CA TYR A 171 21.26 10.98 -17.42
C TYR A 171 22.58 10.54 -18.04
N ASP A 172 22.52 10.11 -19.30
CA ASP A 172 23.66 9.89 -20.19
C ASP A 172 23.29 10.29 -21.62
N GLY A 173 24.25 10.22 -22.53
CA GLY A 173 24.03 10.43 -23.95
C GLY A 173 25.23 11.06 -24.69
N ASN A 174 25.05 11.28 -25.99
CA ASN A 174 26.09 11.76 -26.88
C ASN A 174 26.37 13.27 -26.74
N ILE A 175 25.47 14.03 -26.10
CA ILE A 175 25.69 15.45 -25.84
C ILE A 175 26.83 15.58 -24.80
N PRO A 176 27.90 16.35 -25.10
CA PRO A 176 29.02 16.50 -24.18
C PRO A 176 28.58 16.99 -22.80
N GLY A 177 28.90 16.22 -21.75
CA GLY A 177 28.51 16.51 -20.37
C GLY A 177 27.22 15.84 -19.91
N ALA A 178 26.50 15.12 -20.77
CA ALA A 178 25.26 14.42 -20.42
C ALA A 178 25.39 13.51 -19.19
N SER A 179 26.47 12.72 -19.10
CA SER A 179 26.72 11.80 -17.98
C SER A 179 27.00 12.47 -16.62
N SER A 180 27.12 13.80 -16.58
CA SER A 180 27.26 14.57 -15.36
C SER A 180 25.97 15.24 -14.90
N THR A 181 24.88 15.01 -15.60
CA THR A 181 23.59 15.68 -15.38
C THR A 181 22.62 14.82 -14.60
N ASN A 182 21.69 15.46 -13.91
CA ASN A 182 20.66 14.79 -13.14
C ASN A 182 19.37 15.61 -13.01
N ALA A 183 18.31 14.93 -12.57
CA ALA A 183 17.09 15.57 -12.13
C ALA A 183 16.69 15.07 -10.74
N LYS A 184 16.08 15.95 -9.96
CA LYS A 184 15.43 15.68 -8.68
C LYS A 184 14.01 16.21 -8.75
N ARG A 185 13.04 15.32 -8.60
CA ARG A 185 11.63 15.70 -8.69
C ARG A 185 10.78 14.95 -7.69
N MET A 186 9.62 15.49 -7.38
CA MET A 186 8.54 14.80 -6.72
C MET A 186 7.37 14.71 -7.69
N LEU A 187 6.79 13.53 -7.85
CA LEU A 187 5.53 13.34 -8.53
C LEU A 187 4.45 13.10 -7.48
N PHE A 188 3.48 14.01 -7.38
CA PHE A 188 2.28 13.79 -6.58
C PHE A 188 1.20 13.18 -7.47
N GLN A 189 0.84 11.92 -7.19
CA GLN A 189 -0.12 11.17 -7.99
C GLN A 189 -1.14 10.47 -7.08
N PRO A 190 -2.19 11.17 -6.60
CA PRO A 190 -3.25 10.54 -5.84
C PRO A 190 -4.00 9.53 -6.71
N SER A 191 -4.41 8.42 -6.10
CA SER A 191 -5.33 7.45 -6.70
C SER A 191 -6.69 7.61 -6.03
N LEU A 192 -7.70 7.96 -6.82
CA LEU A 192 -9.03 8.31 -6.36
C LEU A 192 -10.06 7.36 -7.00
N PRO A 193 -10.22 6.13 -6.48
CA PRO A 193 -11.23 5.20 -6.96
C PRO A 193 -12.63 5.67 -6.58
N TYR A 194 -13.57 5.56 -7.52
CA TYR A 194 -14.99 5.74 -7.29
C TYR A 194 -15.71 4.43 -7.61
N LYS A 195 -16.23 3.77 -6.58
CA LYS A 195 -16.91 2.47 -6.71
C LYS A 195 -18.21 2.62 -7.47
N LEU A 196 -18.34 1.98 -8.63
CA LEU A 196 -19.56 1.92 -9.43
C LEU A 196 -20.37 0.66 -9.14
N THR A 197 -19.69 -0.50 -9.01
CA THR A 197 -20.25 -1.78 -8.64
C THR A 197 -19.25 -2.55 -7.77
N ASP A 198 -19.57 -3.75 -7.31
CA ASP A 198 -18.65 -4.57 -6.52
C ASP A 198 -17.39 -5.03 -7.29
N THR A 199 -17.40 -4.92 -8.60
CA THR A 199 -16.29 -5.35 -9.47
C THR A 199 -15.79 -4.26 -10.41
N THR A 200 -16.40 -3.06 -10.40
CA THR A 200 -16.10 -1.99 -11.36
C THR A 200 -15.92 -0.67 -10.65
N ASN A 201 -14.78 -0.03 -10.88
CA ASN A 201 -14.45 1.29 -10.37
C ASN A 201 -14.14 2.26 -11.51
N LEU A 202 -14.42 3.54 -11.28
CA LEU A 202 -13.87 4.64 -12.04
C LEU A 202 -12.64 5.17 -11.28
N PHE A 203 -11.53 5.32 -11.97
CA PHE A 203 -10.30 5.92 -11.45
C PHE A 203 -10.06 7.28 -12.10
N ILE A 204 -9.64 8.23 -11.29
CA ILE A 204 -9.11 9.52 -11.73
C ILE A 204 -7.77 9.71 -11.01
N ARG A 205 -6.66 9.75 -11.76
CA ARG A 205 -5.30 9.86 -11.23
C ARG A 205 -4.56 11.03 -11.87
N PRO A 206 -4.67 12.25 -11.34
CA PRO A 206 -3.81 13.35 -11.76
C PRO A 206 -2.37 13.06 -11.31
N ALA A 207 -1.40 13.45 -12.12
CA ALA A 207 0.03 13.34 -11.83
C ALA A 207 0.66 14.73 -11.96
N ILE A 208 1.06 15.29 -10.83
CA ILE A 208 1.54 16.67 -10.71
C ILE A 208 3.05 16.60 -10.39
N PRO A 209 3.93 16.90 -11.36
CA PRO A 209 5.37 16.91 -11.14
C PRO A 209 5.81 18.24 -10.53
N VAL A 210 6.55 18.16 -9.42
CA VAL A 210 7.31 19.28 -8.84
C VAL A 210 8.78 18.98 -9.07
N ILE A 211 9.45 19.80 -9.85
CA ILE A 211 10.86 19.65 -10.21
C ILE A 211 11.66 20.50 -9.24
N PHE A 212 12.56 19.88 -8.47
CA PHE A 212 13.44 20.59 -7.53
C PHE A 212 14.72 21.05 -8.19
N SER A 213 15.21 20.28 -9.15
CA SER A 213 16.30 20.66 -10.08
C SER A 213 16.29 19.71 -11.26
N GLN A 214 16.58 20.22 -12.45
CA GLN A 214 16.78 19.44 -13.66
C GLN A 214 17.81 20.11 -14.55
N ASP A 215 18.79 19.33 -15.02
CA ASP A 215 19.72 19.78 -16.03
C ASP A 215 19.08 19.63 -17.40
N VAL A 216 19.01 20.72 -18.16
CA VAL A 216 18.35 20.81 -19.49
C VAL A 216 19.40 21.15 -20.55
N PRO A 217 19.44 20.42 -21.68
CA PRO A 217 20.33 20.73 -22.80
C PRO A 217 20.04 22.14 -23.39
N GLN A 218 21.10 22.89 -23.69
CA GLN A 218 20.99 24.24 -24.24
C GLN A 218 21.28 24.28 -25.73
N GLN A 219 20.56 25.16 -26.46
CA GLN A 219 20.89 25.49 -27.84
C GLN A 219 22.29 26.16 -27.90
N GLY A 220 23.26 25.48 -28.44
CA GLY A 220 24.67 25.96 -28.47
C GLY A 220 25.63 25.10 -27.64
N GLY A 221 25.12 24.08 -26.96
CA GLY A 221 25.86 23.08 -26.20
C GLY A 221 25.91 23.37 -24.70
N GLY A 222 26.14 22.32 -23.93
CA GLY A 222 26.13 22.36 -22.50
C GLY A 222 24.73 22.21 -21.88
N PHE A 223 24.65 22.40 -20.56
CA PHE A 223 23.43 22.24 -19.79
C PHE A 223 23.21 23.45 -18.89
N SER A 224 21.95 23.82 -18.65
CA SER A 224 21.56 24.72 -17.57
C SER A 224 20.81 23.92 -16.51
N ALA A 225 21.03 24.26 -15.26
CA ALA A 225 20.25 23.70 -14.15
C ALA A 225 19.02 24.58 -13.93
N GLU A 226 17.84 24.00 -14.15
CA GLU A 226 16.58 24.65 -13.81
C GLU A 226 16.27 24.44 -12.32
N GLY A 227 15.56 25.41 -11.73
CA GLY A 227 15.28 25.46 -10.29
C GLY A 227 13.98 24.75 -9.89
N ILE A 228 13.28 25.31 -8.89
CA ILE A 228 12.02 24.77 -8.42
C ILE A 228 10.90 25.25 -9.34
N ASP A 229 10.33 24.31 -10.09
CA ASP A 229 9.27 24.54 -11.05
C ASP A 229 8.24 23.41 -11.05
N PHE A 230 7.09 23.65 -11.68
CA PHE A 230 6.12 22.61 -12.02
C PHE A 230 6.34 22.17 -13.46
N GLY A 231 6.25 20.87 -13.72
CA GLY A 231 6.15 20.34 -15.08
C GLY A 231 4.70 20.24 -15.54
N ASP A 232 4.49 19.66 -16.71
CA ASP A 232 3.16 19.41 -17.24
C ASP A 232 2.39 18.40 -16.40
N ILE A 233 1.17 18.77 -16.00
CA ILE A 233 0.26 17.87 -15.28
C ILE A 233 -0.28 16.86 -16.27
N SER A 234 -0.09 15.59 -16.00
CA SER A 234 -0.77 14.51 -16.71
C SER A 234 -1.90 13.91 -15.87
N PHE A 235 -2.80 13.22 -16.52
CA PHE A 235 -3.89 12.51 -15.86
C PHE A 235 -4.28 11.26 -16.62
N ASP A 236 -4.88 10.32 -15.93
CA ASP A 236 -5.68 9.26 -16.53
C ASP A 236 -7.06 9.20 -15.87
N ALA A 237 -8.05 8.80 -16.69
CA ALA A 237 -9.41 8.55 -16.28
C ALA A 237 -9.89 7.23 -16.90
N SER A 238 -10.01 6.19 -16.07
CA SER A 238 -10.19 4.81 -16.53
C SER A 238 -11.28 4.08 -15.75
N LEU A 239 -12.02 3.21 -16.45
CA LEU A 239 -12.91 2.23 -15.86
C LEU A 239 -12.14 0.92 -15.65
N GLY A 240 -12.04 0.47 -14.40
CA GLY A 240 -11.44 -0.80 -14.02
C GLY A 240 -12.50 -1.83 -13.71
N LYS A 241 -12.29 -3.07 -14.15
CA LYS A 241 -13.17 -4.22 -13.87
C LYS A 241 -12.38 -5.44 -13.49
N THR A 242 -12.73 -6.02 -12.35
CA THR A 242 -12.22 -7.32 -11.91
C THR A 242 -13.10 -8.44 -12.44
N LEU A 243 -12.50 -9.37 -13.19
CA LEU A 243 -13.14 -10.56 -13.74
C LEU A 243 -12.95 -11.77 -12.81
N PRO A 244 -13.78 -12.82 -12.94
CA PRO A 244 -13.56 -14.08 -12.22
C PRO A 244 -12.13 -14.60 -12.43
N GLY A 245 -11.52 -15.09 -11.35
CA GLY A 245 -10.14 -15.56 -11.36
C GLY A 245 -9.10 -14.43 -11.23
N GLY A 246 -9.49 -13.20 -10.79
CA GLY A 246 -8.57 -12.11 -10.44
C GLY A 246 -7.82 -11.51 -11.63
N ILE A 247 -8.43 -11.51 -12.81
CA ILE A 247 -7.97 -10.71 -13.94
C ILE A 247 -8.63 -9.34 -13.85
N VAL A 248 -7.83 -8.29 -13.89
CA VAL A 248 -8.27 -6.90 -13.89
C VAL A 248 -8.04 -6.32 -15.29
N LEU A 249 -9.06 -5.68 -15.82
CA LEU A 249 -8.98 -4.92 -17.07
C LEU A 249 -9.30 -3.46 -16.76
N LEU A 250 -8.51 -2.54 -17.31
CA LEU A 250 -8.81 -1.11 -17.31
C LEU A 250 -8.86 -0.60 -18.74
N GLY A 251 -9.71 0.38 -18.97
CA GLY A 251 -9.79 1.11 -20.23
C GLY A 251 -10.25 2.52 -19.99
N GLY A 252 -9.63 3.48 -20.68
CA GLY A 252 -9.89 4.88 -20.45
C GLY A 252 -9.13 5.81 -21.38
N VAL A 253 -8.87 7.00 -20.87
CA VAL A 253 -8.13 8.05 -21.56
C VAL A 253 -7.00 8.55 -20.67
N ALA A 254 -5.87 8.87 -21.30
CA ALA A 254 -4.75 9.57 -20.68
C ALA A 254 -4.55 10.92 -21.40
N GLY A 255 -4.13 11.92 -20.65
CA GLY A 255 -3.85 13.25 -21.21
C GLY A 255 -2.76 13.98 -20.46
N THR A 256 -2.23 15.03 -21.11
CA THR A 256 -1.22 15.94 -20.56
C THR A 256 -1.66 17.38 -20.82
N LEU A 257 -1.52 18.24 -19.83
CA LEU A 257 -1.92 19.63 -19.87
C LEU A 257 -0.67 20.51 -19.93
N PRO A 258 -0.63 21.57 -20.76
CA PRO A 258 0.50 22.51 -20.80
C PRO A 258 0.49 23.43 -19.58
N THR A 259 0.98 22.92 -18.46
CA THR A 259 0.95 23.60 -17.14
C THR A 259 2.33 23.83 -16.56
N ALA A 260 3.38 23.46 -17.29
CA ALA A 260 4.74 23.72 -16.88
C ALA A 260 4.95 25.23 -16.63
N THR A 261 5.66 25.55 -15.55
CA THR A 261 5.96 26.95 -15.19
C THR A 261 7.22 27.47 -15.90
N ASN A 262 7.92 26.58 -16.58
CA ASN A 262 9.13 26.88 -17.36
C ASN A 262 9.06 26.11 -18.69
N ASP A 263 9.20 26.81 -19.82
CA ASP A 263 9.06 26.27 -21.17
C ASP A 263 10.03 25.11 -21.47
N SER A 264 11.19 25.07 -20.79
CA SER A 264 12.15 23.97 -20.93
C SER A 264 11.75 22.67 -20.21
N LEU A 265 10.69 22.71 -19.40
CA LEU A 265 10.19 21.60 -18.57
C LEU A 265 8.79 21.14 -18.98
N GLY A 266 8.21 21.68 -20.04
CA GLY A 266 6.91 21.36 -20.61
C GLY A 266 6.94 21.16 -22.11
N LEU A 267 5.78 20.79 -22.65
CA LEU A 267 5.59 20.61 -24.09
C LEU A 267 4.77 21.74 -24.74
N ASP A 268 4.17 22.63 -23.95
CA ASP A 268 3.22 23.66 -24.41
C ASP A 268 2.06 23.12 -25.27
N GLN A 269 1.82 21.82 -25.18
CA GLN A 269 0.81 21.09 -25.94
C GLN A 269 -0.17 20.37 -25.04
N TRP A 270 -1.43 20.34 -25.42
CA TRP A 270 -2.45 19.44 -24.88
C TRP A 270 -2.32 18.09 -25.57
N LEU A 271 -2.03 17.06 -24.78
CA LEU A 271 -2.00 15.70 -25.29
C LEU A 271 -3.21 14.94 -24.79
N LEU A 272 -3.78 14.08 -25.67
CA LEU A 272 -4.89 13.20 -25.30
C LEU A 272 -4.79 11.90 -26.10
N GLY A 273 -5.27 10.80 -25.49
CA GLY A 273 -5.37 9.55 -26.20
C GLY A 273 -5.89 8.39 -25.32
N PRO A 274 -6.05 7.21 -25.91
CA PRO A 274 -6.58 6.03 -25.24
C PRO A 274 -5.56 5.43 -24.27
N GLU A 275 -6.10 4.78 -23.24
CA GLU A 275 -5.35 3.97 -22.27
C GLU A 275 -6.03 2.62 -22.08
N ALA A 276 -5.23 1.56 -21.90
CA ALA A 276 -5.68 0.25 -21.52
C ALA A 276 -4.68 -0.44 -20.60
N ALA A 277 -5.18 -1.24 -19.67
CA ALA A 277 -4.33 -2.07 -18.79
C ALA A 277 -4.92 -3.45 -18.59
N VAL A 278 -4.03 -4.40 -18.33
CA VAL A 278 -4.36 -5.74 -17.87
C VAL A 278 -3.49 -6.12 -16.68
N ALA A 279 -4.09 -6.72 -15.67
CA ALA A 279 -3.36 -7.26 -14.54
C ALA A 279 -3.92 -8.61 -14.11
N MET A 280 -3.10 -9.39 -13.43
CA MET A 280 -3.45 -10.63 -12.77
C MET A 280 -3.16 -10.49 -11.28
N VAL A 281 -4.21 -10.50 -10.47
CA VAL A 281 -4.15 -10.44 -9.00
C VAL A 281 -4.29 -11.85 -8.43
N ARG A 282 -3.40 -12.23 -7.52
CA ARG A 282 -3.34 -13.54 -6.87
C ARG A 282 -2.93 -13.38 -5.40
N PRO A 283 -3.12 -14.40 -4.54
CA PRO A 283 -2.63 -14.35 -3.16
C PRO A 283 -1.14 -14.06 -3.03
N TRP A 284 -0.31 -14.52 -3.99
CA TRP A 284 1.13 -14.24 -4.00
C TRP A 284 1.48 -12.81 -4.45
N GLY A 285 0.55 -12.05 -5.04
CA GLY A 285 0.78 -10.70 -5.49
C GLY A 285 0.07 -10.34 -6.79
N VAL A 286 0.60 -9.36 -7.51
CA VAL A 286 0.07 -8.84 -8.77
C VAL A 286 1.17 -8.71 -9.82
N VAL A 287 0.81 -8.93 -11.07
CA VAL A 287 1.61 -8.56 -12.25
C VAL A 287 0.68 -7.95 -13.28
N GLY A 288 1.16 -6.93 -14.01
CA GLY A 288 0.34 -6.28 -15.03
C GLY A 288 1.10 -5.28 -15.87
N ALA A 289 0.41 -4.75 -16.86
CA ALA A 289 0.90 -3.69 -17.71
C ALA A 289 -0.24 -2.74 -18.10
N LEU A 290 0.13 -1.48 -18.25
CA LEU A 290 -0.69 -0.40 -18.75
C LEU A 290 0.02 0.20 -19.96
N VAL A 291 -0.73 0.52 -21.01
CA VAL A 291 -0.25 1.20 -22.20
C VAL A 291 -1.21 2.34 -22.55
N SER A 292 -0.67 3.49 -22.88
CA SER A 292 -1.40 4.61 -23.42
C SER A 292 -0.72 5.14 -24.69
N HIS A 293 -1.48 5.79 -25.53
CA HIS A 293 -0.93 6.53 -26.66
C HIS A 293 -1.55 7.92 -26.70
N GLN A 294 -0.71 8.94 -26.76
CA GLN A 294 -1.15 10.33 -26.74
C GLN A 294 -0.63 11.06 -27.98
N TRP A 295 -1.51 11.88 -28.55
CA TRP A 295 -1.21 12.84 -29.63
C TRP A 295 -1.42 14.25 -29.09
N ASP A 296 -0.75 15.22 -29.69
CA ASP A 296 -1.08 16.63 -29.57
C ASP A 296 -2.46 16.90 -30.19
N VAL A 297 -3.31 17.61 -29.47
CA VAL A 297 -4.66 17.96 -29.88
C VAL A 297 -4.89 19.48 -29.91
N ALA A 298 -4.05 20.23 -29.25
CA ALA A 298 -4.03 21.70 -29.23
C ALA A 298 -2.73 22.21 -28.61
N GLY A 299 -2.42 23.48 -28.76
CA GLY A 299 -1.26 24.17 -28.17
C GLY A 299 -0.23 24.56 -29.21
N GLU A 300 1.07 24.38 -28.89
CA GLU A 300 2.17 24.69 -29.79
C GLU A 300 2.08 23.90 -31.12
N ASP A 301 2.13 24.57 -32.24
CA ASP A 301 1.94 24.02 -33.60
C ASP A 301 3.25 23.80 -34.37
N ASP A 302 4.40 24.23 -33.83
CA ASP A 302 5.69 24.12 -34.49
C ASP A 302 6.23 22.71 -34.62
N TYR A 303 5.67 21.77 -33.81
CA TYR A 303 6.03 20.35 -33.83
C TYR A 303 4.86 19.45 -33.44
N ASP A 304 4.83 18.26 -34.02
CA ASP A 304 3.86 17.23 -33.67
C ASP A 304 4.38 16.33 -32.54
N THR A 305 3.52 15.97 -31.63
CA THR A 305 3.79 14.99 -30.58
C THR A 305 2.98 13.71 -30.81
N SER A 306 3.65 12.56 -30.76
CA SER A 306 3.03 11.24 -30.83
C SER A 306 3.83 10.29 -29.96
N ILE A 307 3.30 9.94 -28.77
CA ILE A 307 4.02 9.17 -27.75
C ILE A 307 3.18 7.96 -27.33
N THR A 308 3.75 6.76 -27.47
CA THR A 308 3.25 5.58 -26.77
C THR A 308 3.96 5.49 -25.44
N GLY A 309 3.22 5.63 -24.34
CA GLY A 309 3.72 5.44 -22.98
C GLY A 309 3.15 4.20 -22.35
N GLY A 310 3.73 3.81 -21.24
CA GLY A 310 3.18 2.71 -20.46
C GLY A 310 3.92 2.46 -19.17
N GLN A 311 3.40 1.50 -18.44
CA GLN A 311 3.96 1.04 -17.19
C GLN A 311 3.79 -0.47 -17.12
N TYR A 312 4.84 -1.22 -16.85
CA TYR A 312 4.66 -2.57 -16.35
C TYR A 312 4.84 -2.55 -14.83
N PHE A 313 4.16 -3.42 -14.14
CA PHE A 313 4.22 -3.45 -12.69
C PHE A 313 4.09 -4.86 -12.15
N TYR A 314 4.72 -5.07 -11.01
CA TYR A 314 4.59 -6.27 -10.24
C TYR A 314 4.75 -5.98 -8.75
N ALA A 315 4.08 -6.78 -7.92
CA ALA A 315 4.29 -6.81 -6.49
C ALA A 315 4.12 -8.24 -6.00
N PHE A 316 5.15 -8.80 -5.36
CA PHE A 316 5.13 -10.11 -4.72
C PHE A 316 4.98 -9.92 -3.22
N ASN A 317 3.89 -10.45 -2.66
CA ASN A 317 3.59 -10.34 -1.25
C ASN A 317 4.56 -11.18 -0.41
N LEU A 318 5.09 -10.58 0.63
CA LEU A 318 5.89 -11.19 1.68
C LEU A 318 5.15 -11.02 3.02
N LYS A 319 5.71 -11.58 4.08
CA LYS A 319 5.12 -11.47 5.43
C LYS A 319 5.14 -10.03 5.94
N ASP A 320 4.23 -9.75 6.87
CA ASP A 320 4.17 -8.49 7.64
C ASP A 320 4.07 -7.23 6.76
N GLY A 321 3.40 -7.31 5.60
CA GLY A 321 3.22 -6.18 4.70
C GLY A 321 4.46 -5.75 3.88
N TRP A 322 5.51 -6.59 3.85
CA TRP A 322 6.61 -6.42 2.91
C TRP A 322 6.24 -6.90 1.52
N GLN A 323 6.79 -6.25 0.49
CA GLN A 323 6.66 -6.68 -0.91
C GLN A 323 7.97 -6.44 -1.67
N ILE A 324 8.28 -7.34 -2.61
CA ILE A 324 9.21 -7.05 -3.69
C ILE A 324 8.38 -6.50 -4.84
N ASN A 325 8.64 -5.28 -5.28
CA ASN A 325 7.78 -4.63 -6.26
C ASN A 325 8.55 -3.62 -7.12
N ALA A 326 8.05 -3.38 -8.32
CA ALA A 326 8.40 -2.22 -9.12
C ALA A 326 7.24 -1.85 -10.05
N ALA A 327 7.22 -0.60 -10.48
CA ALA A 327 6.25 -0.07 -11.42
C ALA A 327 6.91 0.99 -12.34
N PRO A 328 7.93 0.60 -13.12
CA PRO A 328 8.61 1.53 -14.01
C PRO A 328 7.75 1.92 -15.20
N THR A 329 7.90 3.16 -15.63
CA THR A 329 7.29 3.68 -16.85
C THR A 329 8.28 3.59 -18.02
N PHE A 330 7.76 3.33 -19.21
CA PHE A 330 8.49 3.37 -20.46
C PHE A 330 7.80 4.31 -21.44
N SER A 331 8.53 4.76 -22.44
CA SER A 331 7.98 5.57 -23.52
C SER A 331 8.65 5.27 -24.86
N TYR A 332 7.87 5.48 -25.94
CA TYR A 332 8.33 5.48 -27.31
C TYR A 332 7.80 6.74 -28.01
N ASN A 333 8.71 7.61 -28.44
CA ASN A 333 8.38 8.82 -29.16
C ASN A 333 8.42 8.55 -30.67
N HIS A 334 7.26 8.53 -31.34
CA HIS A 334 7.13 8.25 -32.78
C HIS A 334 7.67 9.34 -33.67
N LYS A 335 7.96 10.53 -33.13
CA LYS A 335 8.47 11.71 -33.86
C LYS A 335 9.96 11.94 -33.64
N ALA A 336 10.59 11.20 -32.73
CA ALA A 336 12.02 11.31 -32.49
C ALA A 336 12.84 10.79 -33.66
N SER A 337 14.06 11.29 -33.79
CA SER A 337 15.04 10.75 -34.73
C SER A 337 15.51 9.35 -34.28
N SER A 338 16.00 8.57 -35.30
CA SER A 338 16.50 7.20 -35.02
C SER A 338 17.53 7.19 -33.93
N GLY A 339 17.35 6.24 -32.97
CA GLY A 339 18.16 6.10 -31.76
C GLY A 339 17.70 6.95 -30.56
N ASN A 340 16.65 7.77 -30.73
CA ASN A 340 16.12 8.61 -29.66
C ASN A 340 14.66 8.31 -29.31
N GLU A 341 14.11 7.22 -29.83
CA GLU A 341 12.69 6.91 -29.70
C GLU A 341 12.34 6.29 -28.34
N TRP A 342 13.19 5.41 -27.83
CA TRP A 342 12.90 4.61 -26.65
C TRP A 342 13.47 5.18 -25.36
N ALA A 343 12.67 5.06 -24.29
CA ALA A 343 13.13 5.06 -22.91
C ALA A 343 12.48 3.85 -22.20
N PHE A 344 13.27 2.79 -21.95
CA PHE A 344 12.77 1.55 -21.38
C PHE A 344 13.66 1.06 -20.25
N PRO A 345 13.20 1.13 -18.99
CA PRO A 345 13.95 0.67 -17.83
C PRO A 345 13.60 -0.77 -17.44
N LEU A 346 14.57 -1.48 -16.84
CA LEU A 346 14.32 -2.58 -15.93
C LEU A 346 14.37 -2.08 -14.49
N ALA A 347 13.50 -2.58 -13.64
CA ALA A 347 13.40 -2.07 -12.28
C ALA A 347 13.20 -3.17 -11.24
N VAL A 348 13.71 -2.93 -10.04
CA VAL A 348 13.48 -3.73 -8.84
C VAL A 348 13.32 -2.81 -7.65
N GLY A 349 12.51 -3.24 -6.69
CA GLY A 349 12.32 -2.47 -5.47
C GLY A 349 11.71 -3.29 -4.35
N VAL A 350 11.58 -2.65 -3.21
CA VAL A 350 10.98 -3.19 -2.01
C VAL A 350 10.03 -2.16 -1.41
N SER A 351 8.93 -2.63 -0.84
CA SER A 351 8.04 -1.76 -0.07
C SER A 351 7.59 -2.42 1.21
N LYS A 352 7.20 -1.57 2.16
CA LYS A 352 6.63 -1.95 3.45
C LYS A 352 5.33 -1.17 3.65
N THR A 353 4.26 -1.88 3.91
CA THR A 353 3.02 -1.31 4.43
C THR A 353 3.01 -1.46 5.94
N THR A 354 2.65 -0.42 6.67
CA THR A 354 2.57 -0.39 8.12
C THR A 354 1.47 0.59 8.55
N PHE A 355 1.08 0.54 9.83
CA PHE A 355 0.11 1.47 10.39
C PHE A 355 0.82 2.55 11.21
N ILE A 356 0.44 3.80 11.01
CA ILE A 356 0.90 4.94 11.79
C ILE A 356 -0.32 5.73 12.22
N GLY A 357 -0.60 5.76 13.52
CA GLY A 357 -1.80 6.39 14.09
C GLY A 357 -3.10 5.81 13.51
N GLY A 358 -3.18 4.47 13.38
CA GLY A 358 -4.33 3.74 12.84
C GLY A 358 -4.60 3.95 11.35
N ARG A 359 -3.67 4.58 10.61
CA ARG A 359 -3.75 4.78 9.16
C ARG A 359 -2.70 3.92 8.47
N PRO A 360 -3.04 3.19 7.40
CA PRO A 360 -2.04 2.51 6.59
C PRO A 360 -1.15 3.50 5.83
N TRP A 361 0.14 3.21 5.82
CA TRP A 361 1.15 3.89 5.05
C TRP A 361 1.96 2.87 4.28
N LYS A 362 2.19 3.12 3.00
CA LYS A 362 3.13 2.34 2.21
C LYS A 362 4.36 3.18 1.90
N PHE A 363 5.53 2.62 2.23
CA PHE A 363 6.84 3.19 1.89
C PHE A 363 7.50 2.27 0.88
N GLY A 364 8.11 2.83 -0.14
CA GLY A 364 8.78 2.05 -1.20
C GLY A 364 10.10 2.65 -1.61
N LEU A 365 11.03 1.79 -2.01
CA LEU A 365 12.29 2.18 -2.64
C LEU A 365 12.47 1.32 -3.88
N GLN A 366 12.72 1.95 -5.03
CA GLN A 366 12.95 1.28 -6.30
C GLN A 366 14.22 1.80 -6.95
N TYR A 367 14.91 0.92 -7.67
CA TYR A 367 16.00 1.25 -8.58
C TYR A 367 15.59 0.81 -9.99
N TRP A 368 15.73 1.73 -10.96
CA TRP A 368 15.48 1.51 -12.36
C TRP A 368 16.78 1.71 -13.13
N HIS A 369 17.09 0.81 -14.05
CA HIS A 369 18.19 0.95 -15.01
C HIS A 369 17.61 0.94 -16.41
N TYR A 370 17.89 1.96 -17.19
CA TYR A 370 17.39 2.09 -18.54
C TYR A 370 18.25 1.26 -19.48
N ILE A 371 17.65 0.23 -20.09
CA ILE A 371 18.33 -0.67 -21.06
C ILE A 371 18.18 -0.12 -22.48
N GLU A 372 17.20 0.74 -22.71
CA GLU A 372 17.05 1.57 -23.91
C GLU A 372 16.81 3.00 -23.43
N SER A 373 17.50 3.96 -24.03
CA SER A 373 17.43 5.37 -23.69
C SER A 373 17.80 6.18 -24.92
N PRO A 374 17.28 7.42 -25.11
CA PRO A 374 17.65 8.29 -26.21
C PRO A 374 19.17 8.50 -26.31
N ASP A 375 19.75 8.23 -27.49
CA ASP A 375 21.19 8.31 -27.74
C ASP A 375 21.77 9.71 -27.47
N ASN A 376 21.00 10.78 -27.72
CA ASN A 376 21.49 12.13 -27.54
C ASN A 376 21.52 12.54 -26.08
N PHE A 377 20.41 12.36 -25.38
CA PHE A 377 20.24 12.68 -23.96
C PHE A 377 19.03 11.94 -23.41
N GLY A 378 19.25 11.03 -22.50
CA GLY A 378 18.19 10.24 -21.89
C GLY A 378 18.55 9.72 -20.51
N PRO A 379 17.59 9.18 -19.76
CA PRO A 379 17.84 8.63 -18.44
C PRO A 379 18.69 7.36 -18.52
N ASP A 380 19.72 7.25 -17.68
CA ASP A 380 20.53 6.06 -17.48
C ASP A 380 20.00 5.21 -16.31
N PHE A 381 19.75 5.89 -15.18
CA PHE A 381 19.15 5.24 -14.02
C PHE A 381 18.21 6.18 -13.25
N GLN A 382 17.33 5.56 -12.45
CA GLN A 382 16.47 6.29 -11.53
C GLN A 382 16.38 5.57 -10.20
N VAL A 383 16.44 6.34 -9.12
CA VAL A 383 16.09 5.90 -7.77
C VAL A 383 14.80 6.60 -7.37
N ARG A 384 13.78 5.80 -7.00
CA ARG A 384 12.48 6.31 -6.55
C ARG A 384 12.20 5.93 -5.12
N PHE A 385 11.92 6.91 -4.28
CA PHE A 385 11.35 6.72 -2.95
C PHE A 385 9.89 7.12 -2.96
N THR A 386 9.01 6.25 -2.44
CA THR A 386 7.56 6.48 -2.44
C THR A 386 7.02 6.52 -1.02
N VAL A 387 6.13 7.46 -0.76
CA VAL A 387 5.33 7.56 0.47
C VAL A 387 3.86 7.65 0.09
N SER A 388 3.07 6.69 0.55
CA SER A 388 1.65 6.58 0.16
C SER A 388 0.77 6.37 1.39
N PRO A 389 0.29 7.44 2.04
CA PRO A 389 -0.76 7.34 3.04
C PRO A 389 -2.09 6.93 2.39
N VAL A 390 -2.78 6.00 3.01
CA VAL A 390 -4.16 5.65 2.65
C VAL A 390 -5.09 6.70 3.22
N VAL A 391 -6.08 7.11 2.44
CA VAL A 391 -7.09 8.09 2.83
C VAL A 391 -8.49 7.50 2.69
N LYS A 392 -9.37 7.79 3.65
CA LYS A 392 -10.78 7.48 3.51
C LYS A 392 -11.38 8.47 2.52
N LEU A 393 -11.99 7.96 1.46
CA LEU A 393 -12.70 8.78 0.49
C LEU A 393 -14.11 9.10 1.01
N PRO A 394 -14.65 10.28 0.70
CA PRO A 394 -15.95 10.70 1.21
C PRO A 394 -17.16 10.09 0.47
N TRP A 395 -16.90 9.29 -0.59
CA TRP A 395 -17.93 8.63 -1.40
C TRP A 395 -17.85 7.11 -1.31
#